data_50ccb396aa51d5af3aa241377c78388a
#
_entry.id   50ccb396aa51d5af3aa241377c78388a
#
_cell.length_a   1.000
_cell.length_b   1.000
_cell.length_c   1.000
_cell.angle_alpha   90.00
_cell.angle_beta   90.00
_cell.angle_gamma   90.00
#
_symmetry.space_group_name_H-M   'P 1'
#
loop_
_entity.id
_entity.type
_entity.pdbx_description
1 polymer ?
#
loop_
_entity_poly.entity_id
_entity_poly.type
_entity_poly.pdbx_seq_one_letter_code
_entity_poly.pdbx_strand_id
1 'polypeptide(L)'
;MKKTAKNREKPHTERECENVAATFDELIHSPNRLRICAALAAVAEIEFADLERSVGITTQLMSKQLKLLADVGYIHMEKRPETIGRPRTWVSFTPAGRRAYFGHINALRAITGEV
;
A
#
# COMPACT_ATOMS: atom_id res chain seq x y z
N MET A 1 -18.59 -21.80 -6.12
CA MET A 1 -17.50 -22.67 -6.53
C MET A 1 -16.80 -22.17 -7.75
N LYS A 2 -17.48 -22.13 -8.84
CA LYS A 2 -16.86 -21.67 -10.10
C LYS A 2 -16.42 -20.24 -10.00
N LYS A 3 -17.17 -19.40 -9.32
CA LYS A 3 -16.81 -18.02 -9.14
C LYS A 3 -15.52 -17.86 -8.36
N THR A 4 -15.34 -18.73 -7.37
CA THR A 4 -14.11 -18.70 -6.58
C THR A 4 -12.90 -19.05 -7.43
N ALA A 5 -13.04 -20.08 -8.24
CA ALA A 5 -11.95 -20.49 -9.11
C ALA A 5 -11.61 -19.39 -10.11
N LYS A 6 -12.65 -18.77 -10.66
CA LYS A 6 -12.47 -17.67 -11.60
C LYS A 6 -11.76 -16.50 -10.98
N ASN A 7 -12.12 -16.17 -9.73
CA ASN A 7 -11.49 -15.07 -9.02
C ASN A 7 -10.02 -15.33 -8.79
N ARG A 8 -9.60 -16.58 -8.69
CA ARG A 8 -8.21 -16.91 -8.47
C ARG A 8 -7.36 -16.72 -9.70
N GLU A 9 -7.97 -16.59 -10.87
CA GLU A 9 -7.22 -16.38 -12.10
C GLU A 9 -6.65 -14.99 -12.21
N LYS A 10 -7.21 -14.03 -11.47
CA LYS A 10 -6.73 -12.67 -11.43
C LYS A 10 -6.13 -12.35 -10.08
N PRO A 11 -4.97 -11.67 -10.05
CA PRO A 11 -4.44 -11.20 -8.77
C PRO A 11 -5.45 -10.31 -8.06
N HIS A 12 -5.45 -10.39 -6.74
CA HIS A 12 -6.35 -9.57 -5.92
C HIS A 12 -6.20 -8.08 -6.23
N THR A 13 -4.94 -7.61 -6.33
CA THR A 13 -4.66 -6.20 -6.59
C THR A 13 -5.17 -5.76 -7.95
N GLU A 14 -5.12 -6.66 -8.94
CA GLU A 14 -5.59 -6.36 -10.28
C GLU A 14 -7.10 -6.10 -10.29
N ARG A 15 -7.84 -6.95 -9.57
CA ARG A 15 -9.29 -6.79 -9.49
C ARG A 15 -9.68 -5.50 -8.76
N GLU A 16 -8.95 -5.16 -7.71
CA GLU A 16 -9.22 -3.94 -6.98
C GLU A 16 -8.98 -2.72 -7.86
N CYS A 17 -7.90 -2.75 -8.63
CA CYS A 17 -7.56 -1.66 -9.53
C CYS A 17 -8.66 -1.42 -10.57
N GLU A 18 -9.24 -2.51 -11.09
CA GLU A 18 -10.28 -2.40 -12.11
C GLU A 18 -11.54 -1.72 -11.58
N ASN A 19 -11.79 -1.81 -10.29
CA ASN A 19 -13.05 -1.36 -9.71
C ASN A 19 -12.98 0.02 -9.06
N VAL A 20 -11.86 0.72 -9.20
CA VAL A 20 -11.67 2.01 -8.54
C VAL A 20 -11.60 3.11 -9.59
N ALA A 21 -12.38 4.17 -9.38
CA ALA A 21 -12.36 5.31 -10.28
C ALA A 21 -10.98 5.97 -10.28
N ALA A 22 -10.56 6.42 -11.46
CA ALA A 22 -9.27 7.11 -11.60
C ALA A 22 -9.33 8.43 -10.84
N THR A 23 -8.44 8.61 -9.87
CA THR A 23 -8.38 9.82 -9.05
C THR A 23 -6.94 10.07 -8.70
N PHE A 24 -6.37 11.13 -9.23
CA PHE A 24 -4.99 11.50 -8.96
C PHE A 24 -4.85 11.88 -7.49
N ASP A 25 -3.79 11.40 -6.84
CA ASP A 25 -3.55 11.66 -5.43
C ASP A 25 -2.17 12.27 -5.27
N GLU A 26 -2.13 13.55 -4.90
CA GLU A 26 -0.88 14.29 -4.78
C GLU A 26 0.04 13.71 -3.71
N LEU A 27 -0.54 13.25 -2.62
CA LEU A 27 0.27 12.71 -1.54
C LEU A 27 0.95 11.41 -1.95
N ILE A 28 0.21 10.54 -2.63
CA ILE A 28 0.77 9.26 -3.08
C ILE A 28 1.77 9.47 -4.21
N HIS A 29 1.62 10.56 -4.95
CA HIS A 29 2.46 10.84 -6.12
C HIS A 29 3.84 11.35 -5.71
N SER A 30 4.62 10.45 -5.17
CA SER A 30 5.99 10.69 -4.73
C SER A 30 6.70 9.35 -4.86
N PRO A 31 7.93 9.32 -5.39
CA PRO A 31 8.59 8.04 -5.62
C PRO A 31 8.63 7.14 -4.40
N ASN A 32 8.96 7.69 -3.24
CA ASN A 32 9.05 6.87 -2.03
C ASN A 32 7.69 6.41 -1.53
N ARG A 33 6.71 7.31 -1.48
CA ARG A 33 5.38 6.92 -1.03
C ARG A 33 4.70 5.98 -2.00
N LEU A 34 4.95 6.17 -3.29
CA LEU A 34 4.40 5.28 -4.31
C LEU A 34 4.95 3.86 -4.12
N ARG A 35 6.25 3.73 -3.86
CA ARG A 35 6.86 2.42 -3.61
C ARG A 35 6.31 1.78 -2.35
N ILE A 36 6.14 2.57 -1.30
CA ILE A 36 5.56 2.07 -0.05
C ILE A 36 4.16 1.56 -0.30
N CYS A 37 3.33 2.33 -0.99
CA CYS A 37 1.96 1.94 -1.28
C CYS A 37 1.90 0.69 -2.15
N ALA A 38 2.81 0.58 -3.12
CA ALA A 38 2.85 -0.62 -3.97
C ALA A 38 3.16 -1.86 -3.14
N ALA A 39 4.10 -1.74 -2.19
CA ALA A 39 4.43 -2.86 -1.32
C ALA A 39 3.26 -3.22 -0.41
N LEU A 40 2.56 -2.22 0.12
CA LEU A 40 1.41 -2.45 0.99
C LEU A 40 0.24 -3.07 0.23
N ALA A 41 0.07 -2.72 -1.03
CA ALA A 41 -1.01 -3.26 -1.84
C ALA A 41 -0.87 -4.76 -2.07
N ALA A 42 0.34 -5.29 -1.97
CA ALA A 42 0.63 -6.69 -2.24
C ALA A 42 0.43 -7.61 -1.03
N VAL A 43 0.18 -7.06 0.15
CA VAL A 43 0.12 -7.84 1.38
C VAL A 43 -1.05 -7.41 2.24
N ALA A 44 -1.46 -8.28 3.18
CA ALA A 44 -2.46 -7.90 4.17
C ALA A 44 -1.83 -6.98 5.22
N GLU A 45 -0.61 -7.27 5.59
CA GLU A 45 0.17 -6.46 6.51
C GLU A 45 1.63 -6.83 6.35
N ILE A 46 2.52 -5.97 6.81
CA ILE A 46 3.95 -6.19 6.69
C ILE A 46 4.65 -5.55 7.87
N GLU A 47 5.71 -6.19 8.35
CA GLU A 47 6.50 -5.63 9.43
C GLU A 47 7.34 -4.46 8.91
N PHE A 48 7.51 -3.44 9.76
CA PHE A 48 8.26 -2.22 9.39
C PHE A 48 9.63 -2.56 8.78
N ALA A 49 10.37 -3.48 9.40
CA ALA A 49 11.71 -3.83 8.92
C ALA A 49 11.67 -4.44 7.52
N ASP A 50 10.66 -5.27 7.26
CA ASP A 50 10.52 -5.89 5.95
C ASP A 50 10.11 -4.86 4.89
N LEU A 51 9.25 -3.94 5.27
CA LEU A 51 8.84 -2.87 4.38
C LEU A 51 10.03 -1.97 4.03
N GLU A 52 10.83 -1.66 5.03
CA GLU A 52 12.02 -0.84 4.85
C GLU A 52 12.99 -1.49 3.87
N ARG A 53 13.22 -2.80 4.02
CA ARG A 53 14.09 -3.53 3.09
C ARG A 53 13.52 -3.56 1.68
N SER A 54 12.22 -3.72 1.60
CA SER A 54 11.52 -3.79 0.32
C SER A 54 11.63 -2.50 -0.47
N VAL A 55 11.48 -1.37 0.22
CA VAL A 55 11.49 -0.06 -0.42
C VAL A 55 12.93 0.46 -0.59
N GLY A 56 13.82 0.11 0.33
CA GLY A 56 15.24 0.46 0.20
C GLY A 56 15.56 1.90 0.57
N ILE A 57 14.87 2.45 1.57
CA ILE A 57 15.16 3.79 2.08
C ILE A 57 15.55 3.70 3.55
N THR A 58 16.10 4.80 4.07
CA THR A 58 16.56 4.81 5.46
C THR A 58 15.39 4.70 6.42
N THR A 59 15.67 4.26 7.64
CA THR A 59 14.67 4.16 8.69
C THR A 59 14.01 5.51 8.97
N GLN A 60 14.80 6.57 9.01
CA GLN A 60 14.27 7.90 9.28
C GLN A 60 13.33 8.36 8.17
N LEU A 61 13.73 8.14 6.94
CA LEU A 61 12.89 8.53 5.79
C LEU A 61 11.62 7.69 5.76
N MET A 62 11.74 6.39 6.03
CA MET A 62 10.57 5.51 6.08
C MET A 62 9.59 6.00 7.15
N SER A 63 10.09 6.32 8.35
CA SER A 63 9.22 6.79 9.42
C SER A 63 8.49 8.07 9.03
N LYS A 64 9.19 8.98 8.37
CA LYS A 64 8.59 10.24 7.93
C LYS A 64 7.48 9.98 6.91
N GLN A 65 7.75 9.13 5.93
CA GLN A 65 6.77 8.83 4.88
C GLN A 65 5.55 8.14 5.46
N LEU A 66 5.76 7.18 6.37
CA LEU A 66 4.64 6.47 6.98
C LEU A 66 3.78 7.40 7.83
N LYS A 67 4.41 8.36 8.52
CA LYS A 67 3.64 9.32 9.30
C LYS A 67 2.72 10.15 8.40
N LEU A 68 3.22 10.58 7.26
CA LEU A 68 2.40 11.34 6.32
C LEU A 68 1.18 10.53 5.86
N LEU A 69 1.40 9.26 5.54
CA LEU A 69 0.32 8.40 5.10
C LEU A 69 -0.66 8.09 6.22
N ALA A 70 -0.15 7.90 7.44
CA ALA A 70 -1.01 7.64 8.60
C ALA A 70 -1.86 8.86 8.95
N ASP A 71 -1.28 10.05 8.83
CA ASP A 71 -1.99 11.29 9.17
C ASP A 71 -3.24 11.50 8.33
N VAL A 72 -3.24 11.03 7.09
CA VAL A 72 -4.43 11.14 6.23
C VAL A 72 -5.30 9.88 6.26
N GLY A 73 -4.95 8.91 7.10
CA GLY A 73 -5.78 7.73 7.27
C GLY A 73 -5.60 6.65 6.21
N TYR A 74 -4.49 6.68 5.49
CA TYR A 74 -4.26 5.69 4.42
C TYR A 74 -3.62 4.42 4.93
N ILE A 75 -2.93 4.47 6.07
CA ILE A 75 -2.31 3.29 6.64
C ILE A 75 -2.60 3.20 8.13
N HIS A 76 -2.49 1.99 8.63
CA HIS A 76 -2.60 1.68 10.04
C HIS A 76 -1.27 1.11 10.50
N MET A 77 -0.78 1.59 11.64
CA MET A 77 0.45 1.06 12.24
C MET A 77 0.14 0.57 13.63
N GLU A 78 0.69 -0.58 13.96
CA GLU A 78 0.41 -1.22 15.23
C GLU A 78 1.66 -1.86 15.78
N LYS A 79 1.98 -1.55 17.04
CA LYS A 79 3.07 -2.21 17.73
C LYS A 79 2.56 -3.48 18.37
N ARG A 80 3.27 -4.58 18.15
CA ARG A 80 2.91 -5.86 18.74
C ARG A 80 4.05 -6.36 19.59
N PRO A 81 3.77 -6.74 20.84
CA PRO A 81 4.82 -7.26 21.72
C PRO A 81 5.32 -8.59 21.19
N GLU A 82 6.63 -8.84 21.42
CA GLU A 82 7.26 -10.10 21.08
C GLU A 82 7.60 -10.82 22.36
N THR A 83 7.60 -12.14 22.30
CA THR A 83 7.99 -12.96 23.45
C THR A 83 9.45 -12.67 23.82
N ILE A 84 10.28 -12.50 22.80
CA ILE A 84 11.71 -12.21 22.97
C ILE A 84 12.04 -11.01 22.11
N GLY A 85 12.73 -10.04 22.70
CA GLY A 85 13.17 -8.86 21.96
C GLY A 85 12.20 -7.72 22.04
N ARG A 86 12.38 -6.74 21.17
CA ARG A 86 11.57 -5.52 21.15
C ARG A 86 10.25 -5.75 20.47
N PRO A 87 9.23 -4.97 20.84
CA PRO A 87 7.99 -4.97 20.07
C PRO A 87 8.26 -4.63 18.61
N ARG A 88 7.48 -5.19 17.73
CA ARG A 88 7.60 -4.95 16.29
C ARG A 88 6.42 -4.13 15.81
N THR A 89 6.69 -3.28 14.84
CA THR A 89 5.64 -2.45 14.24
C THR A 89 5.15 -3.08 12.96
N TRP A 90 3.84 -3.23 12.86
CA TRP A 90 3.19 -3.79 11.69
C TRP A 90 2.42 -2.71 10.97
N VAL A 91 2.48 -2.73 9.65
CA VAL A 91 1.90 -1.71 8.79
C VAL A 91 0.93 -2.36 7.82
N SER A 92 -0.21 -1.72 7.61
CA SER A 92 -1.19 -2.22 6.66
C SER A 92 -1.95 -1.05 6.03
N PHE A 93 -2.49 -1.27 4.83
CA PHE A 93 -3.39 -0.30 4.23
C PHE A 93 -4.71 -0.28 4.98
N THR A 94 -5.29 0.92 5.09
CA THR A 94 -6.70 1.02 5.42
C THR A 94 -7.49 0.87 4.11
N PRO A 95 -8.79 0.61 4.18
CA PRO A 95 -9.61 0.61 2.96
C PRO A 95 -9.49 1.91 2.19
N ALA A 96 -9.41 3.05 2.89
CA ALA A 96 -9.26 4.35 2.25
C ALA A 96 -7.93 4.45 1.51
N GLY A 97 -6.83 3.97 2.14
CA GLY A 97 -5.53 4.01 1.50
C GLY A 97 -5.47 3.12 0.27
N ARG A 98 -6.07 1.95 0.37
CA ARG A 98 -6.11 1.03 -0.75
C ARG A 98 -6.86 1.64 -1.93
N ARG A 99 -8.01 2.25 -1.67
CA ARG A 99 -8.77 2.91 -2.72
C ARG A 99 -8.00 4.09 -3.32
N ALA A 100 -7.36 4.88 -2.48
CA ALA A 100 -6.59 6.04 -2.95
C ALA A 100 -5.43 5.59 -3.85
N TYR A 101 -4.76 4.52 -3.47
CA TYR A 101 -3.64 4.02 -4.27
C TYR A 101 -4.11 3.52 -5.64
N PHE A 102 -5.15 2.69 -5.68
CA PHE A 102 -5.61 2.17 -6.96
C PHE A 102 -6.24 3.25 -7.82
N GLY A 103 -6.91 4.22 -7.21
CA GLY A 103 -7.41 5.38 -7.94
C GLY A 103 -6.28 6.16 -8.58
N HIS A 104 -5.19 6.34 -7.85
CA HIS A 104 -4.03 7.05 -8.37
C HIS A 104 -3.36 6.27 -9.51
N ILE A 105 -3.20 4.97 -9.35
CA ILE A 105 -2.64 4.13 -10.42
C ILE A 105 -3.48 4.23 -11.68
N ASN A 106 -4.80 4.21 -11.55
CA ASN A 106 -5.68 4.34 -12.70
C ASN A 106 -5.57 5.72 -13.33
N ALA A 107 -5.38 6.76 -12.52
CA ALA A 107 -5.19 8.11 -13.04
C ALA A 107 -3.87 8.19 -13.83
N LEU A 108 -2.82 7.55 -13.33
CA LEU A 108 -1.54 7.53 -14.05
C LEU A 108 -1.66 6.80 -15.38
N ARG A 109 -2.39 5.69 -15.41
CA ARG A 109 -2.62 4.95 -16.64
C ARG A 109 -3.36 5.82 -17.67
N ALA A 110 -4.34 6.56 -17.21
CA ALA A 110 -5.08 7.47 -18.09
C ALA A 110 -4.16 8.55 -18.65
N ILE A 111 -3.28 9.10 -17.80
CA ILE A 111 -2.35 10.14 -18.22
C ILE A 111 -1.37 9.61 -19.26
N THR A 112 -0.89 8.39 -19.07
CA THR A 112 0.11 7.82 -19.99
C THR A 112 -0.52 7.14 -21.20
N GLY A 113 -1.83 7.03 -21.24
CA GLY A 113 -2.51 6.38 -22.36
C GLY A 113 -2.56 4.87 -22.28
N GLU A 114 -2.29 4.29 -21.13
CA GLU A 114 -2.34 2.84 -20.92
C GLU A 114 -3.68 2.45 -20.35
N VAL A 115 -4.66 2.42 -21.15
CA VAL A 115 -6.01 2.13 -20.64
C VAL A 115 -6.42 0.69 -20.94
#